data_305cbcb7fe1b91845082507d7b3389e4
#
_entry.id   305cbcb7fe1b91845082507d7b3389e4
#
_cell.length_a   1.000
_cell.length_b   1.000
_cell.length_c   1.000
_cell.angle_alpha   90.00
_cell.angle_beta   90.00
_cell.angle_gamma   90.00
#
_symmetry.space_group_name_H-M   'P 1'
#
loop_
_entity.id
_entity.type
_entity.pdbx_description
1 polymer ?
#
loop_
_entity_poly.entity_id
_entity_poly.type
_entity_poly.pdbx_seq_one_letter_code
_entity_poly.pdbx_strand_id
1 'polypeptide(L)'
;EDFAHKYYDEIGLGIDFTARDLQSQLKEKGLPWEKAKGFDGSAVIGKWLPKSNFKNLENLNFTLEQNGEVVQDGNTGLMLWKIDELIAYVSKYFTLKKGDVIFTGTPAGVGQIVTNDYLSGKLEGQELFTLKIK
;
A
#
# COMPACT_ATOMS: atom_id res chain seq x y z
N GLU A 1 12.78 -2.34 17.39
CA GLU A 1 12.93 -3.12 16.15
C GLU A 1 12.77 -4.62 16.42
N ASP A 2 13.53 -5.18 17.34
CA ASP A 2 13.54 -6.63 17.68
C ASP A 2 12.18 -7.22 18.08
N PHE A 3 11.21 -6.37 18.43
CA PHE A 3 9.86 -6.78 18.81
C PHE A 3 8.76 -6.37 17.83
N ALA A 4 9.09 -5.65 16.77
CA ALA A 4 8.11 -5.10 15.84
C ALA A 4 7.22 -6.17 15.23
N HIS A 5 7.78 -7.35 14.92
CA HIS A 5 7.06 -8.49 14.39
C HIS A 5 5.88 -8.98 15.27
N LYS A 6 5.82 -8.58 16.56
CA LYS A 6 4.75 -8.94 17.50
C LYS A 6 3.56 -7.97 17.43
N TYR A 7 3.70 -6.85 16.73
CA TYR A 7 2.71 -5.78 16.72
C TYR A 7 1.79 -5.78 15.49
N TYR A 8 1.94 -6.74 14.59
CA TYR A 8 1.00 -6.97 13.50
C TYR A 8 0.79 -8.46 13.28
N ASP A 9 -0.42 -8.82 12.92
CA ASP A 9 -0.83 -10.22 12.71
C ASP A 9 -1.25 -10.50 11.27
N GLU A 10 -1.61 -9.45 10.54
CA GLU A 10 -2.17 -9.55 9.20
C GLU A 10 -1.47 -8.61 8.24
N ILE A 11 -1.42 -9.03 6.99
CA ILE A 11 -0.98 -8.22 5.85
C ILE A 11 -2.04 -8.25 4.77
N GLY A 12 -2.02 -7.26 3.90
CA GLY A 12 -2.96 -7.19 2.79
C GLY A 12 -2.43 -6.30 1.68
N LEU A 13 -3.22 -6.16 0.64
CA LEU A 13 -3.01 -5.17 -0.41
C LEU A 13 -4.01 -4.04 -0.28
N GLY A 14 -3.58 -2.85 -0.61
CA GLY A 14 -4.42 -1.69 -0.70
C GLY A 14 -3.98 -0.78 -1.84
N ILE A 15 -4.78 0.23 -2.12
CA ILE A 15 -4.42 1.29 -3.06
C ILE A 15 -4.38 2.61 -2.28
N ASP A 16 -3.29 3.33 -2.46
CA ASP A 16 -3.10 4.70 -2.00
C ASP A 16 -3.32 5.63 -3.19
N PHE A 17 -4.58 6.00 -3.45
CA PHE A 17 -4.90 6.94 -4.49
C PHE A 17 -4.28 8.30 -4.23
N THR A 18 -3.76 8.90 -5.27
CA THR A 18 -3.04 10.16 -5.17
C THR A 18 -3.59 11.17 -6.18
N ALA A 19 -4.01 12.34 -5.71
CA ALA A 19 -4.26 13.49 -6.57
C ALA A 19 -2.92 14.04 -7.07
N ARG A 20 -2.40 13.45 -8.16
CA ARG A 20 -1.02 13.62 -8.61
C ARG A 20 -0.68 15.05 -9.01
N ASP A 21 -1.58 15.73 -9.69
CA ASP A 21 -1.48 17.13 -10.06
C ASP A 21 -1.34 18.04 -8.84
N LEU A 22 -2.20 17.84 -7.85
CA LEU A 22 -2.15 18.57 -6.58
C LEU A 22 -0.87 18.26 -5.79
N GLN A 23 -0.45 16.99 -5.76
CA GLN A 23 0.81 16.62 -5.12
C GLN A 23 2.01 17.33 -5.75
N SER A 24 2.04 17.40 -7.08
CA SER A 24 3.12 18.09 -7.81
C SER A 24 3.18 19.58 -7.44
N GLN A 25 2.03 20.27 -7.41
CA GLN A 25 1.93 21.66 -6.99
C GLN A 25 2.40 21.89 -5.54
N LEU A 26 2.01 20.99 -4.64
CA LEU A 26 2.41 21.07 -3.23
C LEU A 26 3.91 20.83 -3.06
N LYS A 27 4.47 19.87 -3.82
CA LYS A 27 5.90 19.54 -3.81
C LYS A 27 6.74 20.72 -4.29
N GLU A 28 6.36 21.38 -5.37
CA GLU A 28 7.05 22.57 -5.89
C GLU A 28 7.12 23.70 -4.86
N LYS A 29 6.08 23.84 -4.03
CA LYS A 29 5.99 24.86 -2.98
C LYS A 29 6.55 24.42 -1.62
N GLY A 30 7.06 23.20 -1.51
CA GLY A 30 7.53 22.64 -0.23
C GLY A 30 6.42 22.49 0.81
N LEU A 31 5.17 22.32 0.38
CA LEU A 31 3.99 22.20 1.26
C LEU A 31 3.68 20.74 1.59
N PRO A 32 3.01 20.49 2.73
CA PRO A 32 2.54 19.15 3.12
C PRO A 32 1.59 18.53 2.07
N TRP A 33 1.59 17.20 1.98
CA TRP A 33 0.86 16.45 0.94
C TRP A 33 -0.50 15.92 1.36
N GLU A 34 -0.99 16.23 2.56
CA GLU A 34 -2.24 15.69 3.10
C GLU A 34 -3.43 15.84 2.16
N LYS A 35 -3.57 16.99 1.50
CA LYS A 35 -4.67 17.25 0.56
C LYS A 35 -4.62 16.35 -0.68
N ALA A 36 -3.42 15.91 -1.06
CA ALA A 36 -3.21 15.05 -2.22
C ALA A 36 -3.31 13.56 -1.89
N LYS A 37 -3.32 13.21 -0.60
CA LYS A 37 -3.30 11.85 -0.06
C LYS A 37 -4.49 11.53 0.83
N GLY A 38 -4.96 12.48 1.64
CA GLY A 38 -5.98 12.29 2.66
C GLY A 38 -7.36 12.79 2.25
N PHE A 39 -7.84 12.46 1.05
CA PHE A 39 -9.20 12.77 0.60
C PHE A 39 -10.12 11.55 0.72
N ASP A 40 -11.43 11.77 0.69
CA ASP A 40 -12.43 10.70 0.80
C ASP A 40 -12.23 9.64 -0.30
N GLY A 41 -12.15 8.37 0.11
CA GLY A 41 -11.92 7.26 -0.81
C GLY A 41 -10.47 7.12 -1.30
N SER A 42 -9.51 7.88 -0.76
CA SER A 42 -8.10 7.80 -1.19
C SER A 42 -7.42 6.48 -0.82
N ALA A 43 -7.84 5.84 0.26
CA ALA A 43 -7.29 4.57 0.72
C ALA A 43 -8.30 3.44 0.51
N VAL A 44 -7.94 2.48 -0.33
CA VAL A 44 -8.70 1.23 -0.51
C VAL A 44 -7.93 0.11 0.14
N ILE A 45 -8.60 -0.70 0.94
CA ILE A 45 -8.02 -1.84 1.63
C ILE A 45 -8.73 -3.10 1.16
N GLY A 46 -7.95 -4.06 0.69
CA GLY A 46 -8.43 -5.37 0.29
C GLY A 46 -8.60 -6.33 1.47
N LYS A 47 -8.68 -7.61 1.16
CA LYS A 47 -8.78 -8.66 2.15
C LYS A 47 -7.48 -8.78 2.95
N TRP A 48 -7.59 -8.93 4.26
CA TRP A 48 -6.49 -9.25 5.15
C TRP A 48 -6.18 -10.75 5.16
N LEU A 49 -4.90 -11.07 5.21
CA LEU A 49 -4.40 -12.44 5.36
C LEU A 49 -3.50 -12.53 6.59
N PRO A 50 -3.63 -13.57 7.41
CA PRO A 50 -2.72 -13.82 8.51
C PRO A 50 -1.28 -13.90 8.00
N LYS A 51 -0.36 -13.18 8.63
CA LYS A 51 1.07 -13.24 8.26
C LYS A 51 1.66 -14.64 8.36
N SER A 52 1.07 -15.49 9.22
CA SER A 52 1.45 -16.90 9.39
C SER A 52 1.22 -17.76 8.13
N ASN A 53 0.43 -17.28 7.17
CA ASN A 53 0.24 -17.96 5.88
C ASN A 53 1.51 -17.89 5.00
N PHE A 54 2.46 -17.05 5.35
CA PHE A 54 3.65 -16.80 4.55
C PHE A 54 4.92 -17.22 5.29
N LYS A 55 5.79 -17.94 4.60
CA LYS A 55 7.08 -18.38 5.17
C LYS A 55 8.08 -17.23 5.31
N ASN A 56 8.02 -16.27 4.39
CA ASN A 56 8.95 -15.14 4.36
C ASN A 56 8.24 -13.89 3.86
N LEU A 57 7.98 -12.95 4.74
CA LEU A 57 7.34 -11.67 4.42
C LEU A 57 8.25 -10.72 3.61
N GLU A 58 9.54 -10.98 3.58
CA GLU A 58 10.51 -10.20 2.81
C GLU A 58 10.69 -10.68 1.37
N ASN A 59 9.87 -11.64 0.92
CA ASN A 59 9.90 -12.14 -0.45
C ASN A 59 8.51 -12.55 -0.91
N LEU A 60 7.60 -11.59 -0.96
CA LEU A 60 6.23 -11.78 -1.45
C LEU A 60 6.05 -11.02 -2.76
N ASN A 61 5.50 -11.68 -3.75
CA ASN A 61 5.13 -11.07 -5.02
C ASN A 61 3.71 -10.52 -4.95
N PHE A 62 3.52 -9.35 -5.49
CA PHE A 62 2.19 -8.74 -5.59
C PHE A 62 2.05 -7.95 -6.88
N THR A 63 0.84 -7.93 -7.43
CA THR A 63 0.53 -7.25 -8.69
C THR A 63 -0.71 -6.40 -8.56
N LEU A 64 -0.75 -5.34 -9.36
CA LEU A 64 -1.95 -4.59 -9.68
C LEU A 64 -2.24 -4.73 -11.17
N GLU A 65 -3.45 -5.16 -11.48
CA GLU A 65 -3.98 -5.18 -12.84
C GLU A 65 -4.96 -4.01 -13.02
N GLN A 66 -4.89 -3.36 -14.18
CA GLN A 66 -5.85 -2.36 -14.64
C GLN A 66 -6.45 -2.85 -15.97
N ASN A 67 -7.76 -3.08 -15.98
CA ASN A 67 -8.49 -3.61 -17.15
C ASN A 67 -7.94 -4.94 -17.70
N GLY A 68 -7.38 -5.78 -16.80
CA GLY A 68 -6.81 -7.09 -17.14
C GLY A 68 -5.33 -7.06 -17.54
N GLU A 69 -4.69 -5.90 -17.58
CA GLU A 69 -3.26 -5.76 -17.84
C GLU A 69 -2.52 -5.47 -16.54
N VAL A 70 -1.39 -6.15 -16.31
CA VAL A 70 -0.52 -5.88 -15.15
C VAL A 70 0.16 -4.54 -15.33
N VAL A 71 -0.13 -3.59 -14.43
CA VAL A 71 0.45 -2.23 -14.42
C VAL A 71 1.49 -2.05 -13.32
N GLN A 72 1.38 -2.80 -12.23
CA GLN A 72 2.40 -2.85 -11.19
C GLN A 72 2.73 -4.31 -10.86
N ASP A 73 4.03 -4.61 -10.79
CA ASP A 73 4.55 -5.90 -10.39
C ASP A 73 5.66 -5.66 -9.37
N GLY A 74 5.43 -6.07 -8.14
CA GLY A 74 6.29 -5.77 -7.01
C GLY A 74 6.68 -7.01 -6.22
N ASN A 75 7.78 -6.86 -5.50
CA ASN A 75 8.22 -7.86 -4.52
C ASN A 75 8.66 -7.14 -3.24
N THR A 76 8.23 -7.64 -2.08
CA THR A 76 8.55 -7.03 -0.79
C THR A 76 10.05 -7.00 -0.50
N GLY A 77 10.84 -7.87 -1.13
CA GLY A 77 12.31 -7.86 -1.05
C GLY A 77 12.95 -6.57 -1.58
N LEU A 78 12.25 -5.86 -2.47
CA LEU A 78 12.71 -4.60 -3.06
C LEU A 78 12.33 -3.36 -2.22
N MET A 79 11.61 -3.54 -1.12
CA MET A 79 11.28 -2.44 -0.22
C MET A 79 12.55 -1.80 0.34
N LEU A 80 12.59 -0.46 0.35
CA LEU A 80 13.71 0.31 0.92
C LEU A 80 13.86 0.07 2.42
N TRP A 81 12.74 -0.07 3.12
CA TRP A 81 12.64 -0.37 4.55
C TRP A 81 11.79 -1.60 4.74
N LYS A 82 12.22 -2.51 5.59
CA LYS A 82 11.44 -3.70 5.92
C LYS A 82 10.25 -3.35 6.81
N ILE A 83 9.26 -4.23 6.85
CA ILE A 83 8.02 -3.99 7.62
C ILE A 83 8.32 -3.68 9.08
N ASP A 84 9.17 -4.48 9.71
CA ASP A 84 9.54 -4.31 11.12
C ASP A 84 10.29 -3.00 11.38
N GLU A 85 11.16 -2.59 10.46
CA GLU A 85 11.85 -1.30 10.52
C GLU A 85 10.86 -0.13 10.41
N LEU A 86 9.88 -0.21 9.50
CA LEU A 86 8.84 0.80 9.35
C LEU A 86 7.99 0.93 10.61
N ILE A 87 7.55 -0.19 11.20
CA ILE A 87 6.79 -0.18 12.45
C ILE A 87 7.59 0.47 13.57
N ALA A 88 8.84 0.05 13.74
CA ALA A 88 9.73 0.59 14.75
C ALA A 88 9.97 2.10 14.56
N TYR A 89 10.11 2.55 13.31
CA TYR A 89 10.30 3.96 12.99
C TYR A 89 9.05 4.78 13.28
N VAL A 90 7.90 4.35 12.77
CA VAL A 90 6.61 5.04 12.95
C VAL A 90 6.25 5.16 14.42
N SER A 91 6.50 4.12 15.22
CA SER A 91 6.21 4.09 16.65
C SER A 91 6.96 5.13 17.48
N LYS A 92 8.04 5.70 16.94
CA LYS A 92 8.77 6.80 17.61
C LYS A 92 7.96 8.11 17.62
N TYR A 93 7.05 8.27 16.67
CA TYR A 93 6.29 9.51 16.47
C TYR A 93 4.80 9.34 16.74
N PHE A 94 4.28 8.12 16.57
CA PHE A 94 2.86 7.82 16.71
C PHE A 94 2.66 6.65 17.67
N THR A 95 1.69 6.77 18.56
CA THR A 95 1.24 5.64 19.39
C THR A 95 0.36 4.74 18.53
N LEU A 96 0.95 3.66 18.00
CA LEU A 96 0.22 2.68 17.22
C LEU A 96 -0.80 1.93 18.09
N LYS A 97 -2.00 1.77 17.57
CA LYS A 97 -3.12 1.11 18.24
C LYS A 97 -3.61 -0.07 17.41
N LYS A 98 -4.33 -0.98 18.07
CA LYS A 98 -5.01 -2.06 17.38
C LYS A 98 -6.03 -1.49 16.40
N GLY A 99 -5.94 -1.93 15.15
CA GLY A 99 -6.76 -1.44 14.03
C GLY A 99 -6.08 -0.38 13.17
N ASP A 100 -4.91 0.14 13.57
CA ASP A 100 -4.14 1.03 12.70
C ASP A 100 -3.62 0.27 11.48
N VAL A 101 -3.58 0.96 10.34
CA VAL A 101 -3.09 0.44 9.08
C VAL A 101 -1.90 1.25 8.61
N ILE A 102 -0.82 0.58 8.24
CA ILE A 102 0.37 1.20 7.67
C ILE A 102 0.45 0.82 6.19
N PHE A 103 0.37 1.81 5.31
CA PHE A 103 0.72 1.66 3.91
C PHE A 103 2.23 1.74 3.76
N THR A 104 2.84 0.65 3.31
CA THR A 104 4.30 0.48 3.32
C THR A 104 4.98 0.97 2.04
N GLY A 105 4.22 1.54 1.13
CA GLY A 105 4.72 2.07 -0.14
C GLY A 105 4.22 1.31 -1.36
N THR A 106 4.66 1.74 -2.53
CA THR A 106 4.23 1.21 -3.82
C THR A 106 5.42 0.96 -4.73
N PRO A 107 5.40 -0.11 -5.57
CA PRO A 107 6.42 -0.33 -6.59
C PRO A 107 6.28 0.64 -7.77
N ALA A 108 7.18 0.53 -8.74
CA ALA A 108 7.07 1.23 -10.03
C ALA A 108 5.76 0.86 -10.77
N GLY A 109 5.36 1.67 -11.74
CA GLY A 109 4.16 1.45 -12.54
C GLY A 109 2.93 2.24 -12.08
N VAL A 110 3.13 3.28 -11.24
CA VAL A 110 2.03 4.21 -10.93
C VAL A 110 1.55 4.90 -12.20
N GLY A 111 0.25 4.97 -12.39
CA GLY A 111 -0.39 5.52 -13.58
C GLY A 111 -1.69 6.21 -13.29
N GLN A 112 -2.27 6.80 -14.32
CA GLN A 112 -3.57 7.45 -14.24
C GLN A 112 -4.68 6.38 -14.29
N ILE A 113 -5.72 6.63 -13.53
CA ILE A 113 -6.98 5.89 -13.59
C ILE A 113 -8.09 6.80 -14.13
N VAL A 114 -9.07 6.22 -14.78
CA VAL A 114 -10.23 6.93 -15.29
C VAL A 114 -11.52 6.22 -14.89
N THR A 115 -12.64 6.93 -15.00
CA THR A 115 -13.97 6.35 -14.73
C THR A 115 -14.18 5.10 -15.60
N ASN A 116 -14.72 4.06 -14.97
CA ASN A 116 -14.94 2.72 -15.49
C ASN A 116 -13.73 1.80 -15.54
N ASP A 117 -12.53 2.24 -15.18
CA ASP A 117 -11.42 1.31 -14.97
C ASP A 117 -11.76 0.26 -13.93
N TYR A 118 -11.29 -0.95 -14.19
CA TYR A 118 -11.39 -2.10 -13.29
C TYR A 118 -10.00 -2.45 -12.77
N LEU A 119 -9.84 -2.42 -11.47
CA LEU A 119 -8.58 -2.73 -10.80
C LEU A 119 -8.70 -4.06 -10.03
N SER A 120 -7.67 -4.88 -10.10
CA SER A 120 -7.54 -6.11 -9.31
C SER A 120 -6.15 -6.20 -8.69
N GLY A 121 -6.10 -6.47 -7.39
CA GLY A 121 -4.85 -6.65 -6.65
C GLY A 121 -4.64 -8.10 -6.21
N LYS A 122 -3.47 -8.66 -6.51
CA LYS A 122 -3.11 -10.04 -6.15
C LYS A 122 -1.84 -10.08 -5.30
N LEU A 123 -1.83 -10.92 -4.27
CA LEU A 123 -0.69 -11.23 -3.42
C LEU A 123 -0.40 -12.72 -3.52
N GLU A 124 0.82 -13.10 -3.92
CA GLU A 124 1.20 -14.50 -4.18
C GLU A 124 0.18 -15.24 -5.08
N GLY A 125 -0.34 -14.54 -6.10
CA GLY A 125 -1.34 -15.05 -7.02
C GLY A 125 -2.78 -15.09 -6.50
N GLN A 126 -3.00 -14.79 -5.22
CA GLN A 126 -4.34 -14.72 -4.62
C GLN A 126 -4.92 -13.32 -4.78
N GLU A 127 -6.11 -13.21 -5.38
CA GLU A 127 -6.84 -11.95 -5.48
C GLU A 127 -7.33 -11.49 -4.10
N LEU A 128 -6.96 -10.29 -3.70
CA LEU A 128 -7.33 -9.70 -2.41
C LEU A 128 -8.37 -8.59 -2.55
N PHE A 129 -8.46 -7.96 -3.69
CA PHE A 129 -9.52 -7.00 -3.99
C PHE A 129 -9.77 -6.86 -5.49
N THR A 130 -10.97 -6.44 -5.81
CA THR A 130 -11.35 -5.89 -7.10
C THR A 130 -12.10 -4.58 -6.87
N LEU A 131 -11.94 -3.63 -7.77
CA LEU A 131 -12.52 -2.30 -7.65
C LEU A 131 -12.87 -1.75 -9.03
N LYS A 132 -14.05 -1.19 -9.17
CA LYS A 132 -14.44 -0.41 -10.34
C LYS A 132 -14.42 1.07 -9.99
N ILE A 133 -13.71 1.87 -10.79
CA ILE A 133 -13.64 3.32 -10.63
C ILE A 133 -14.97 3.94 -11.14
N LYS A 134 -15.58 4.78 -10.31
CA LYS A 134 -16.83 5.48 -10.60
C LYS A 134 -16.60 6.94 -10.97
#